data_761fdbdf303a00665e893d8a393e1ca4
#
_entry.id   761fdbdf303a00665e893d8a393e1ca4
#
_cell.length_a   1.000
_cell.length_b   1.000
_cell.length_c   1.000
_cell.angle_alpha   90.00
_cell.angle_beta   90.00
_cell.angle_gamma   90.00
#
_symmetry.space_group_name_H-M   'P 1'
#
loop_
_entity.id
_entity.type
_entity.pdbx_description
1 polymer ?
#
loop_
_entity_poly.entity_id
_entity_poly.type
_entity_poly.pdbx_seq_one_letter_code
_entity_poly.pdbx_strand_id
1 'polypeptide(L)'
;QYGAIYQRETAEKPLLRLLAGYAGEGEAEVPDDMRVGVGLVAQCAREKRRIMLTDVPPDYIRIRSGLGQARARNVIVLPVLFEGQTKAVIELATLSEFTPTHVAFLGQLTETIGVVVNTIEATMQTEGLLQQSQNLATELQAQQKELQQTNEELAKKAQQLAEQNAEVERKNREIEQA
;
A
#
# COMPACT_ATOMS: atom_id res chain seq x y z
N GLN A 1 25.24 4.00 16.58
CA GLN A 1 24.51 3.06 15.69
C GLN A 1 23.53 3.86 14.87
N TYR A 2 23.35 3.47 13.61
CA TYR A 2 22.37 4.00 12.68
C TYR A 2 21.49 2.85 12.21
N GLY A 3 20.24 3.12 11.90
CA GLY A 3 19.33 2.14 11.33
C GLY A 3 18.31 2.78 10.41
N ALA A 4 17.99 2.09 9.32
CA ALA A 4 16.91 2.46 8.41
C ALA A 4 16.18 1.21 7.94
N ILE A 5 14.87 1.31 7.78
CA ILE A 5 14.03 0.29 7.18
C ILE A 5 13.32 0.87 5.97
N TYR A 6 13.41 0.15 4.87
CA TYR A 6 12.80 0.48 3.59
C TYR A 6 11.75 -0.57 3.26
N GLN A 7 10.53 -0.16 3.04
CA GLN A 7 9.43 -1.05 2.62
C GLN A 7 9.34 -1.07 1.09
N ARG A 8 9.10 -2.27 0.54
CA ARG A 8 8.82 -2.41 -0.89
C ARG A 8 7.36 -2.08 -1.17
N GLU A 9 7.13 -1.12 -2.05
CA GLU A 9 5.80 -0.82 -2.56
C GLU A 9 5.42 -1.78 -3.71
N THR A 10 4.14 -2.20 -3.70
CA THR A 10 3.61 -3.18 -4.66
C THR A 10 3.13 -2.52 -5.97
N ALA A 11 3.61 -1.31 -6.29
CA ALA A 11 3.26 -0.61 -7.52
C ALA A 11 3.91 -1.28 -8.76
N GLU A 12 3.47 -0.93 -9.96
CA GLU A 12 4.00 -1.43 -11.24
C GLU A 12 5.52 -1.28 -11.39
N LYS A 13 6.14 -0.38 -10.63
CA LYS A 13 7.59 -0.27 -10.47
C LYS A 13 7.95 -0.57 -9.02
N PRO A 14 8.80 -1.57 -8.77
CA PRO A 14 9.21 -1.89 -7.41
C PRO A 14 10.04 -0.74 -6.83
N LEU A 15 9.41 0.09 -6.02
CA LEU A 15 10.02 1.19 -5.27
C LEU A 15 10.30 0.72 -3.84
N LEU A 16 11.42 1.16 -3.30
CA LEU A 16 11.74 1.03 -1.89
C LEU A 16 11.54 2.41 -1.24
N ARG A 17 10.58 2.51 -0.35
CA ARG A 17 10.31 3.73 0.40
C ARG A 17 10.88 3.63 1.80
N LEU A 18 11.56 4.67 2.29
CA LEU A 18 11.99 4.75 3.68
C LEU A 18 10.75 4.73 4.59
N LEU A 19 10.66 3.72 5.43
CA LEU A 19 9.58 3.59 6.41
C LEU A 19 9.93 4.27 7.72
N ALA A 20 11.15 4.06 8.20
CA ALA A 20 11.66 4.66 9.42
C ALA A 20 13.19 4.69 9.42
N GLY A 21 13.75 5.66 10.13
CA GLY A 21 15.20 5.79 10.33
C GLY A 21 15.56 6.21 11.76
N TYR A 22 16.74 5.85 12.20
CA TYR A 22 17.31 6.20 13.50
C TYR A 22 18.73 6.71 13.34
N ALA A 23 19.04 7.86 13.95
CA ALA A 23 20.36 8.48 14.01
C ALA A 23 21.00 8.83 12.65
N GLY A 24 20.19 8.98 11.61
CA GLY A 24 20.61 9.53 10.33
C GLY A 24 20.69 11.05 10.33
N GLU A 25 21.16 11.63 9.25
CA GLU A 25 21.01 13.06 9.00
C GLU A 25 19.52 13.34 8.87
N GLY A 26 18.91 14.08 9.85
CA GLY A 26 17.48 14.29 9.96
C GLY A 26 16.86 14.69 8.63
N GLU A 27 15.58 14.40 8.43
CA GLU A 27 14.72 14.67 7.25
C GLU A 27 15.39 15.11 5.92
N ALA A 28 16.72 14.95 5.81
CA ALA A 28 17.46 15.18 4.60
C ALA A 28 16.91 14.17 3.59
N GLU A 29 16.07 14.66 2.73
CA GLU A 29 15.73 14.16 1.40
C GLU A 29 16.43 12.85 1.03
N VAL A 30 16.05 11.75 1.72
CA VAL A 30 16.13 10.47 1.06
C VAL A 30 15.17 10.66 -0.10
N PRO A 31 15.64 10.62 -1.34
CA PRO A 31 14.74 10.78 -2.48
C PRO A 31 13.54 9.87 -2.24
N ASP A 32 12.34 10.41 -2.25
CA ASP A 32 11.07 9.68 -2.03
C ASP A 32 10.94 8.47 -2.96
N ASP A 33 11.87 8.34 -3.88
CA ASP A 33 11.90 7.44 -5.00
C ASP A 33 13.27 6.72 -5.08
N MET A 34 13.62 5.95 -4.07
CA MET A 34 14.75 5.04 -4.17
C MET A 34 14.40 3.91 -5.14
N ARG A 35 14.68 4.15 -6.43
CA ARG A 35 14.42 3.16 -7.49
C ARG A 35 15.19 1.87 -7.17
N VAL A 36 14.50 0.75 -7.21
CA VAL A 36 15.14 -0.57 -7.12
C VAL A 36 16.16 -0.65 -8.28
N GLY A 37 17.44 -0.61 -7.96
CA GLY A 37 18.52 -0.64 -8.95
C GLY A 37 19.74 0.22 -8.60
N VAL A 38 19.62 1.17 -7.68
CA VAL A 38 20.70 2.07 -7.28
C VAL A 38 21.05 1.87 -5.81
N GLY A 39 22.32 1.68 -5.50
CA GLY A 39 22.87 1.52 -4.14
C GLY A 39 22.68 0.13 -3.51
N LEU A 40 23.23 -0.02 -2.30
CA LEU A 40 23.29 -1.31 -1.59
C LEU A 40 21.94 -1.84 -1.18
N VAL A 41 21.03 -0.96 -0.79
CA VAL A 41 19.65 -1.33 -0.38
C VAL A 41 18.92 -1.95 -1.55
N ALA A 42 18.99 -1.32 -2.72
CA ALA A 42 18.38 -1.84 -3.93
C ALA A 42 19.02 -3.14 -4.43
N GLN A 43 20.34 -3.25 -4.31
CA GLN A 43 21.07 -4.47 -4.63
C GLN A 43 20.64 -5.62 -3.70
N CYS A 44 20.58 -5.39 -2.39
CA CYS A 44 20.12 -6.35 -1.40
C CYS A 44 18.70 -6.84 -1.68
N ALA A 45 17.78 -5.91 -2.02
CA ALA A 45 16.41 -6.25 -2.37
C ALA A 45 16.32 -7.18 -3.59
N ARG A 46 17.14 -6.93 -4.62
CA ARG A 46 17.15 -7.70 -5.86
C ARG A 46 17.83 -9.07 -5.68
N GLU A 47 18.98 -9.09 -5.01
CA GLU A 47 19.77 -10.31 -4.82
C GLU A 47 19.20 -11.19 -3.70
N LYS A 48 18.33 -10.63 -2.82
CA LYS A 48 17.74 -11.34 -1.69
C LYS A 48 18.81 -11.95 -0.76
N ARG A 49 19.94 -11.29 -0.66
CA ARG A 49 21.07 -11.71 0.16
C ARG A 49 21.58 -10.57 1.00
N ARG A 50 22.04 -10.91 2.19
CA ARG A 50 22.72 -9.97 3.07
C ARG A 50 23.99 -9.43 2.40
N ILE A 51 24.17 -8.10 2.52
CA ILE A 51 25.38 -7.40 2.13
C ILE A 51 26.02 -6.89 3.42
N MET A 52 27.31 -7.11 3.58
CA MET A 52 28.07 -6.60 4.72
C MET A 52 29.35 -5.93 4.20
N LEU A 53 29.55 -4.69 4.63
CA LEU A 53 30.73 -3.90 4.31
C LEU A 53 31.48 -3.57 5.60
N THR A 54 32.79 -3.76 5.57
CA THR A 54 33.72 -3.37 6.62
C THR A 54 34.58 -2.21 6.13
N ASP A 55 34.94 -1.30 7.03
CA ASP A 55 35.76 -0.12 6.73
C ASP A 55 35.21 0.70 5.55
N VAL A 56 33.92 1.07 5.63
CA VAL A 56 33.29 1.90 4.61
C VAL A 56 33.97 3.28 4.50
N PRO A 57 33.92 3.93 3.31
CA PRO A 57 34.49 5.26 3.12
C PRO A 57 33.95 6.27 4.13
N PRO A 58 34.77 7.27 4.53
CA PRO A 58 34.41 8.24 5.59
C PRO A 58 33.14 9.03 5.33
N ASP A 59 32.75 9.20 4.08
CA ASP A 59 31.60 10.02 3.66
C ASP A 59 30.36 9.16 3.33
N TYR A 60 30.41 7.86 3.63
CA TYR A 60 29.30 6.96 3.29
C TYR A 60 28.06 7.16 4.16
N ILE A 61 28.20 7.00 5.49
CA ILE A 61 27.14 7.24 6.46
C ILE A 61 27.73 7.93 7.71
N ARG A 62 27.07 8.98 8.17
CA ARG A 62 27.37 9.64 9.43
C ARG A 62 26.32 9.33 10.48
N ILE A 63 26.75 8.82 11.61
CA ILE A 63 25.89 8.54 12.76
C ILE A 63 25.84 9.79 13.62
N ARG A 64 24.66 10.34 13.85
CA ARG A 64 24.43 11.54 14.67
C ARG A 64 23.77 11.18 15.99
N SER A 65 24.11 11.94 17.02
CA SER A 65 23.44 11.96 18.32
C SER A 65 23.35 13.40 18.82
N GLY A 66 22.58 13.63 19.89
CA GLY A 66 22.49 14.97 20.51
C GLY A 66 23.85 15.53 21.00
N LEU A 67 24.86 14.71 21.17
CA LEU A 67 26.18 15.07 21.69
C LEU A 67 27.27 15.14 20.63
N GLY A 68 27.01 14.74 19.41
CA GLY A 68 27.98 14.75 18.33
C GLY A 68 27.70 13.81 17.18
N GLN A 69 28.65 13.72 16.26
CA GLN A 69 28.59 12.85 15.11
C GLN A 69 29.85 11.98 14.98
N ALA A 70 29.67 10.78 14.49
CA ALA A 70 30.75 9.85 14.20
C ALA A 70 30.55 9.18 12.84
N ARG A 71 31.65 8.72 12.23
CA ARG A 71 31.62 8.01 10.95
C ARG A 71 31.26 6.56 11.20
N ALA A 72 30.34 5.99 10.44
CA ALA A 72 30.14 4.55 10.44
C ALA A 72 31.42 3.85 9.91
N ARG A 73 31.75 2.70 10.48
CA ARG A 73 32.82 1.85 9.98
C ARG A 73 32.32 0.61 9.29
N ASN A 74 31.22 0.08 9.78
CA ASN A 74 30.65 -1.16 9.25
C ASN A 74 29.18 -0.97 8.95
N VAL A 75 28.74 -1.52 7.82
CA VAL A 75 27.35 -1.47 7.36
C VAL A 75 26.89 -2.89 7.07
N ILE A 76 25.69 -3.22 7.49
CA ILE A 76 25.00 -4.45 7.12
C ILE A 76 23.64 -4.11 6.52
N VAL A 77 23.35 -4.70 5.37
CA VAL A 77 22.06 -4.55 4.67
C VAL A 77 21.44 -5.93 4.59
N LEU A 78 20.20 -6.05 5.07
CA LEU A 78 19.52 -7.31 5.28
C LEU A 78 18.17 -7.29 4.55
N PRO A 79 17.88 -8.29 3.71
CA PRO A 79 16.58 -8.42 3.11
C PRO A 79 15.59 -8.99 4.14
N VAL A 80 14.41 -8.41 4.21
CA VAL A 80 13.25 -8.96 4.93
C VAL A 80 12.44 -9.74 3.91
N LEU A 81 12.48 -11.06 4.01
CA LEU A 81 11.85 -11.95 3.05
C LEU A 81 10.61 -12.62 3.61
N PHE A 82 9.60 -12.81 2.75
CA PHE A 82 8.49 -13.71 2.98
C PHE A 82 8.24 -14.56 1.72
N GLU A 83 8.27 -15.87 1.84
CA GLU A 83 8.13 -16.81 0.72
C GLU A 83 9.05 -16.48 -0.48
N GLY A 84 10.29 -16.10 -0.18
CA GLY A 84 11.27 -15.75 -1.19
C GLY A 84 11.05 -14.40 -1.89
N GLN A 85 10.09 -13.61 -1.45
CA GLN A 85 9.87 -12.24 -1.93
C GLN A 85 10.40 -11.22 -0.92
N THR A 86 11.06 -10.18 -1.42
CA THR A 86 11.52 -9.07 -0.58
C THR A 86 10.34 -8.19 -0.22
N LYS A 87 10.02 -8.10 1.08
CA LYS A 87 8.99 -7.22 1.66
C LYS A 87 9.57 -5.88 2.12
N ALA A 88 10.77 -5.95 2.68
CA ALA A 88 11.49 -4.77 3.16
C ALA A 88 13.00 -5.01 3.09
N VAL A 89 13.78 -3.96 3.34
CA VAL A 89 15.23 -4.03 3.52
C VAL A 89 15.59 -3.23 4.75
N ILE A 90 16.46 -3.79 5.59
CA ILE A 90 16.98 -3.12 6.77
C ILE A 90 18.46 -2.80 6.53
N GLU A 91 18.83 -1.54 6.71
CA GLU A 91 20.21 -1.07 6.70
C GLU A 91 20.63 -0.64 8.10
N LEU A 92 21.71 -1.20 8.59
CA LEU A 92 22.28 -0.85 9.88
C LEU A 92 23.74 -0.47 9.73
N ALA A 93 24.15 0.58 10.43
CA ALA A 93 25.54 0.99 10.47
C ALA A 93 26.05 1.16 11.93
N THR A 94 27.30 0.82 12.14
CA THR A 94 27.92 0.83 13.47
C THR A 94 29.37 1.32 13.42
N LEU A 95 29.84 1.76 14.59
CA LEU A 95 31.23 2.11 14.83
C LEU A 95 32.12 0.87 15.11
N SER A 96 31.50 -0.22 15.56
CA SER A 96 32.15 -1.47 15.90
C SER A 96 31.88 -2.54 14.84
N GLU A 97 32.56 -3.65 14.88
CA GLU A 97 32.31 -4.79 14.00
C GLU A 97 31.00 -5.51 14.35
N PHE A 98 30.33 -6.05 13.34
CA PHE A 98 29.23 -6.98 13.55
C PHE A 98 29.80 -8.37 13.90
N THR A 99 29.55 -8.81 15.11
CA THR A 99 29.95 -10.16 15.56
C THR A 99 29.09 -11.24 14.90
N PRO A 100 29.53 -12.50 14.84
CA PRO A 100 28.71 -13.62 14.35
C PRO A 100 27.37 -13.73 15.07
N THR A 101 27.33 -13.43 16.37
CA THR A 101 26.09 -13.41 17.18
C THR A 101 25.14 -12.31 16.71
N HIS A 102 25.64 -11.11 16.44
CA HIS A 102 24.82 -10.03 15.87
C HIS A 102 24.21 -10.43 14.53
N VAL A 103 25.01 -11.03 13.67
CA VAL A 103 24.59 -11.45 12.34
C VAL A 103 23.54 -12.55 12.40
N ALA A 104 23.70 -13.55 13.29
CA ALA A 104 22.72 -14.61 13.50
C ALA A 104 21.39 -14.05 14.05
N PHE A 105 21.46 -13.19 15.06
CA PHE A 105 20.28 -12.53 15.63
C PHE A 105 19.52 -11.71 14.58
N LEU A 106 20.24 -10.88 13.81
CA LEU A 106 19.64 -10.05 12.77
C LEU A 106 19.00 -10.91 11.66
N GLY A 107 19.58 -12.06 11.32
CA GLY A 107 18.99 -13.02 10.40
C GLY A 107 17.63 -13.52 10.90
N GLN A 108 17.56 -14.01 12.14
CA GLN A 108 16.31 -14.45 12.76
C GLN A 108 15.27 -13.32 12.87
N LEU A 109 15.73 -12.12 13.22
CA LEU A 109 14.87 -10.94 13.32
C LEU A 109 14.23 -10.59 11.98
N THR A 110 15.01 -10.61 10.89
CA THR A 110 14.46 -10.29 9.55
C THR A 110 13.46 -11.33 9.06
N GLU A 111 13.62 -12.60 9.40
CA GLU A 111 12.64 -13.66 9.13
C GLU A 111 11.31 -13.38 9.86
N THR A 112 11.40 -13.07 11.15
CA THR A 112 10.20 -12.74 11.96
C THR A 112 9.50 -11.50 11.44
N ILE A 113 10.25 -10.43 11.12
CA ILE A 113 9.69 -9.20 10.55
C ILE A 113 9.01 -9.50 9.21
N GLY A 114 9.57 -10.38 8.38
CA GLY A 114 8.97 -10.78 7.10
C GLY A 114 7.56 -11.35 7.26
N VAL A 115 7.36 -12.22 8.24
CA VAL A 115 6.03 -12.78 8.56
C VAL A 115 5.08 -11.68 9.03
N VAL A 116 5.54 -10.80 9.94
CA VAL A 116 4.71 -9.71 10.48
C VAL A 116 4.30 -8.73 9.38
N VAL A 117 5.23 -8.28 8.56
CA VAL A 117 4.95 -7.34 7.45
C VAL A 117 3.95 -7.96 6.48
N ASN A 118 4.14 -9.21 6.10
CA ASN A 118 3.19 -9.89 5.20
C ASN A 118 1.79 -10.03 5.83
N THR A 119 1.72 -10.31 7.13
CA THR A 119 0.43 -10.40 7.85
C THR A 119 -0.29 -9.04 7.85
N ILE A 120 0.43 -7.96 8.12
CA ILE A 120 -0.12 -6.60 8.08
C ILE A 120 -0.63 -6.26 6.68
N GLU A 121 0.16 -6.51 5.63
CA GLU A 121 -0.23 -6.27 4.24
C GLU A 121 -1.50 -7.05 3.86
N ALA A 122 -1.58 -8.33 4.22
CA ALA A 122 -2.74 -9.17 3.95
C ALA A 122 -4.00 -8.67 4.68
N THR A 123 -3.85 -8.25 5.94
CA THR A 123 -4.96 -7.68 6.72
C THR A 123 -5.46 -6.39 6.10
N MET A 124 -4.57 -5.46 5.77
CA MET A 124 -4.93 -4.19 5.12
C MET A 124 -5.63 -4.40 3.77
N GLN A 125 -5.15 -5.37 2.98
CA GLN A 125 -5.79 -5.71 1.71
C GLN A 125 -7.20 -6.27 1.91
N THR A 126 -7.38 -7.15 2.90
CA THR A 126 -8.69 -7.73 3.22
C THR A 126 -9.68 -6.67 3.71
N GLU A 127 -9.23 -5.77 4.59
CA GLU A 127 -10.06 -4.64 5.06
C GLU A 127 -10.45 -3.70 3.91
N GLY A 128 -9.51 -3.40 3.00
CA GLY A 128 -9.77 -2.59 1.82
C GLY A 128 -10.83 -3.22 0.89
N LEU A 129 -10.72 -4.52 0.63
CA LEU A 129 -11.71 -5.26 -0.18
C LEU A 129 -13.08 -5.32 0.50
N LEU A 130 -13.11 -5.50 1.82
CA LEU A 130 -14.36 -5.49 2.59
C LEU A 130 -15.07 -4.12 2.48
N GLN A 131 -14.32 -3.04 2.66
CA GLN A 131 -14.86 -1.68 2.54
C GLN A 131 -15.38 -1.41 1.12
N GLN A 132 -14.65 -1.84 0.10
CA GLN A 132 -15.09 -1.70 -1.29
C GLN A 132 -16.39 -2.50 -1.55
N SER A 133 -16.47 -3.72 -1.04
CA SER A 133 -17.69 -4.55 -1.14
C SER A 133 -18.89 -3.92 -0.46
N GLN A 134 -18.70 -3.34 0.73
CA GLN A 134 -19.76 -2.62 1.45
C GLN A 134 -20.26 -1.39 0.68
N ASN A 135 -19.33 -0.60 0.13
CA ASN A 135 -19.67 0.57 -0.67
C ASN A 135 -20.48 0.17 -1.91
N LEU A 136 -20.05 -0.87 -2.62
CA LEU A 136 -20.75 -1.38 -3.79
C LEU A 136 -22.16 -1.91 -3.45
N ALA A 137 -22.30 -2.62 -2.33
CA ALA A 137 -23.60 -3.09 -1.86
C ALA A 137 -24.56 -1.93 -1.57
N THR A 138 -24.07 -0.86 -0.94
CA THR A 138 -24.86 0.34 -0.65
C THR A 138 -25.31 1.04 -1.94
N GLU A 139 -24.39 1.15 -2.92
CA GLU A 139 -24.70 1.74 -4.22
C GLU A 139 -25.75 0.93 -4.98
N LEU A 140 -25.61 -0.39 -5.02
CA LEU A 140 -26.60 -1.27 -5.64
C LEU A 140 -27.99 -1.16 -4.98
N GLN A 141 -28.07 -1.05 -3.66
CA GLN A 141 -29.33 -0.83 -2.95
C GLN A 141 -29.98 0.50 -3.33
N ALA A 142 -29.18 1.56 -3.46
CA ALA A 142 -29.67 2.87 -3.90
C ALA A 142 -30.22 2.82 -5.33
N GLN A 143 -29.49 2.21 -6.25
CA GLN A 143 -29.94 2.03 -7.64
C GLN A 143 -31.22 1.18 -7.74
N GLN A 144 -31.30 0.10 -6.95
CA GLN A 144 -32.50 -0.75 -6.93
C GLN A 144 -33.73 0.03 -6.46
N LYS A 145 -33.58 0.88 -5.44
CA LYS A 145 -34.65 1.74 -4.93
C LYS A 145 -35.12 2.76 -5.98
N GLU A 146 -34.17 3.39 -6.68
CA GLU A 146 -34.47 4.35 -7.75
C GLU A 146 -35.21 3.68 -8.91
N LEU A 147 -34.74 2.50 -9.33
CA LEU A 147 -35.46 1.71 -10.37
C LEU A 147 -36.88 1.34 -9.94
N GLN A 148 -37.08 0.96 -8.68
CA GLN A 148 -38.39 0.65 -8.17
C GLN A 148 -39.32 1.88 -8.22
N GLN A 149 -38.87 3.05 -7.78
CA GLN A 149 -39.60 4.30 -7.84
C GLN A 149 -39.98 4.67 -9.28
N THR A 150 -39.00 4.57 -10.20
CA THR A 150 -39.20 4.84 -11.61
C THR A 150 -40.27 3.90 -12.21
N ASN A 151 -40.23 2.62 -11.87
CA ASN A 151 -41.24 1.64 -12.33
C ASN A 151 -42.63 1.95 -11.78
N GLU A 152 -42.78 2.37 -10.53
CA GLU A 152 -44.02 2.79 -9.92
C GLU A 152 -44.58 4.04 -10.62
N GLU A 153 -43.71 5.02 -10.92
CA GLU A 153 -44.14 6.22 -11.68
C GLU A 153 -44.56 5.89 -13.11
N LEU A 154 -43.85 5.01 -13.80
CA LEU A 154 -44.23 4.55 -15.14
C LEU A 154 -45.55 3.82 -15.12
N ALA A 155 -45.80 2.96 -14.14
CA ALA A 155 -47.11 2.27 -13.99
C ALA A 155 -48.25 3.26 -13.80
N LYS A 156 -48.10 4.29 -12.96
CA LYS A 156 -49.10 5.35 -12.77
C LYS A 156 -49.38 6.14 -14.06
N LYS A 157 -48.31 6.51 -14.79
CA LYS A 157 -48.47 7.23 -16.08
C LYS A 157 -49.15 6.36 -17.12
N ALA A 158 -48.85 5.07 -17.19
CA ALA A 158 -49.49 4.14 -18.10
C ALA A 158 -51.00 4.03 -17.81
N GLN A 159 -51.38 3.96 -16.53
CA GLN A 159 -52.77 3.93 -16.13
C GLN A 159 -53.52 5.23 -16.51
N GLN A 160 -52.91 6.40 -16.24
CA GLN A 160 -53.49 7.69 -16.61
C GLN A 160 -53.71 7.82 -18.13
N LEU A 161 -52.73 7.39 -18.92
CA LEU A 161 -52.84 7.37 -20.38
C LEU A 161 -53.96 6.44 -20.86
N ALA A 162 -54.11 5.27 -20.25
CA ALA A 162 -55.23 4.35 -20.58
C ALA A 162 -56.60 4.96 -20.27
N GLU A 163 -56.74 5.65 -19.14
CA GLU A 163 -57.99 6.36 -18.77
C GLU A 163 -58.30 7.52 -19.73
N GLN A 164 -57.27 8.33 -20.10
CA GLN A 164 -57.41 9.41 -21.08
C GLN A 164 -57.82 8.87 -22.47
N ASN A 165 -57.19 7.81 -22.93
CA ASN A 165 -57.56 7.20 -24.21
C ASN A 165 -58.99 6.67 -24.21
N ALA A 166 -59.47 6.03 -23.14
CA ALA A 166 -60.78 5.56 -22.99
C ALA A 166 -61.84 6.73 -23.03
N GLU A 167 -61.49 7.87 -22.40
CA GLU A 167 -62.35 9.08 -22.44
C GLU A 167 -62.40 9.68 -23.85
N VAL A 168 -61.26 9.77 -24.56
CA VAL A 168 -61.20 10.24 -25.95
C VAL A 168 -62.06 9.34 -26.87
N GLU A 169 -61.92 8.03 -26.73
CA GLU A 169 -62.74 7.10 -27.53
C GLU A 169 -64.24 7.22 -27.24
N ARG A 170 -64.61 7.48 -25.98
CA ARG A 170 -65.99 7.73 -25.62
C ARG A 170 -66.50 9.00 -26.28
N LYS A 171 -65.80 10.12 -26.21
CA LYS A 171 -66.19 11.39 -26.83
C LYS A 171 -66.26 11.30 -28.35
N ASN A 172 -65.32 10.58 -28.99
CA ASN A 172 -65.42 10.35 -30.44
C ASN A 172 -66.67 9.58 -30.85
N ARG A 173 -67.04 8.54 -30.10
CA ARG A 173 -68.33 7.82 -30.36
C ARG A 173 -69.57 8.67 -30.14
N GLU A 174 -69.60 9.58 -29.19
CA GLU A 174 -70.65 10.52 -28.95
C GLU A 174 -70.78 11.52 -30.12
N ILE A 175 -69.64 11.96 -30.71
CA ILE A 175 -69.64 12.86 -31.88
C ILE A 175 -70.13 12.16 -33.15
N GLU A 176 -69.79 10.88 -33.36
CA GLU A 176 -70.23 10.10 -34.51
C GLU A 176 -71.77 9.76 -34.49
N GLN A 177 -72.40 9.84 -33.33
CA GLN A 177 -73.85 9.55 -33.14
C GLN A 177 -74.71 10.78 -33.15
N ALA A 178 -74.12 12.00 -33.20
CA ALA A 178 -74.85 13.27 -33.22
C ALA A 178 -75.03 13.80 -34.66
#